data_8e7f153437f85822d78414affa6e4945
#
_entry.id   8e7f153437f85822d78414affa6e4945
#
_cell.length_a   1.000
_cell.length_b   1.000
_cell.length_c   1.000
_cell.angle_alpha   90.00
_cell.angle_beta   90.00
_cell.angle_gamma   90.00
#
_symmetry.space_group_name_H-M   'P 1'
#
loop_
_entity.id
_entity.type
_entity.pdbx_description
1 polymer ?
#
loop_
_entity_poly.entity_id
_entity_poly.type
_entity_poly.pdbx_seq_one_letter_code
_entity_poly.pdbx_strand_id
1 'polypeptide(L)'
;MTVKLAQTKADILLCRDAILALRPHLADVDLTELIPIMQAEGYQLAFIEAEDGKRAAAICGYRYLQFLFNGRHFYIDDLSTLPDFRGRGYGGILLDFVAQEARQRGFTCVTLDSGHQRFAAHRLYLNKGFTISSHHFTLKINDL
;
A
#
# COMPACT_ATOMS: atom_id res chain seq x y z
N MET A 1 3.19 15.44 8.73
CA MET A 1 3.70 14.06 8.57
C MET A 1 4.19 13.87 7.16
N THR A 2 5.44 13.50 7.02
CA THR A 2 6.09 13.39 5.72
C THR A 2 6.00 11.96 5.20
N VAL A 3 5.53 11.82 3.95
CA VAL A 3 5.55 10.54 3.24
C VAL A 3 6.89 10.40 2.52
N LYS A 4 7.53 9.27 2.71
CA LYS A 4 8.81 8.92 2.07
C LYS A 4 8.63 7.69 1.20
N LEU A 5 9.48 7.55 0.17
CA LEU A 5 9.56 6.32 -0.62
C LEU A 5 10.75 5.49 -0.12
N ALA A 6 10.52 4.20 0.10
CA ALA A 6 11.57 3.28 0.52
C ALA A 6 12.50 3.00 -0.66
N GLN A 7 13.78 3.36 -0.52
CA GLN A 7 14.78 3.21 -1.58
C GLN A 7 16.00 2.41 -1.15
N THR A 8 16.19 2.21 0.15
CA THR A 8 17.35 1.52 0.71
C THR A 8 16.91 0.32 1.54
N LYS A 9 17.85 -0.58 1.85
CA LYS A 9 17.60 -1.68 2.77
C LYS A 9 17.16 -1.18 4.14
N ALA A 10 17.74 -0.07 4.62
CA ALA A 10 17.36 0.53 5.90
C ALA A 10 15.90 0.98 5.87
N ASP A 11 15.45 1.60 4.78
CA ASP A 11 14.05 2.00 4.62
C ASP A 11 13.12 0.78 4.67
N ILE A 12 13.48 -0.29 3.97
CA ILE A 12 12.67 -1.52 3.95
C ILE A 12 12.57 -2.13 5.36
N LEU A 13 13.68 -2.13 6.10
CA LEU A 13 13.67 -2.62 7.47
C LEU A 13 12.76 -1.79 8.38
N LEU A 14 12.70 -0.47 8.21
CA LEU A 14 11.76 0.38 8.92
C LEU A 14 10.30 -0.03 8.63
N CYS A 15 10.02 -0.47 7.42
CA CYS A 15 8.65 -0.84 6.99
C CYS A 15 8.23 -2.23 7.43
N ARG A 16 9.15 -3.07 7.91
CA ARG A 16 8.91 -4.50 8.15
C ARG A 16 7.70 -4.76 9.06
N ASP A 17 7.64 -4.09 10.21
CA ASP A 17 6.55 -4.35 11.17
C ASP A 17 5.18 -4.02 10.60
N ALA A 18 5.06 -2.92 9.86
CA ALA A 18 3.80 -2.55 9.23
C ALA A 18 3.42 -3.52 8.09
N ILE A 19 4.39 -4.02 7.34
CA ILE A 19 4.15 -5.06 6.32
C ILE A 19 3.65 -6.34 6.98
N LEU A 20 4.32 -6.81 8.04
CA LEU A 20 3.95 -8.05 8.72
C LEU A 20 2.61 -7.94 9.45
N ALA A 21 2.23 -6.75 9.91
CA ALA A 21 0.90 -6.53 10.49
C ALA A 21 -0.22 -6.82 9.48
N LEU A 22 0.02 -6.55 8.20
CA LEU A 22 -0.92 -6.82 7.12
C LEU A 22 -0.72 -8.23 6.52
N ARG A 23 0.52 -8.66 6.38
CA ARG A 23 0.93 -9.90 5.71
C ARG A 23 1.75 -10.79 6.65
N PRO A 24 1.15 -11.33 7.72
CA PRO A 24 1.92 -12.10 8.72
C PRO A 24 2.58 -13.36 8.15
N HIS A 25 2.09 -13.89 7.03
CA HIS A 25 2.69 -15.03 6.35
C HIS A 25 4.10 -14.76 5.80
N LEU A 26 4.53 -13.50 5.75
CA LEU A 26 5.86 -13.11 5.29
C LEU A 26 6.90 -13.06 6.43
N ALA A 27 6.58 -13.52 7.63
CA ALA A 27 7.46 -13.42 8.79
C ALA A 27 8.85 -14.06 8.58
N ASP A 28 8.92 -15.15 7.81
CA ASP A 28 10.17 -15.87 7.51
C ASP A 28 10.81 -15.44 6.17
N VAL A 29 10.26 -14.43 5.51
CA VAL A 29 10.77 -13.93 4.23
C VAL A 29 11.73 -12.77 4.48
N ASP A 30 12.86 -12.76 3.77
CA ASP A 30 13.76 -11.61 3.78
C ASP A 30 13.19 -10.52 2.86
N LEU A 31 12.52 -9.53 3.45
CA LEU A 31 11.90 -8.42 2.72
C LEU A 31 12.94 -7.53 2.04
N THR A 32 14.17 -7.49 2.54
CA THR A 32 15.25 -6.70 1.92
C THR A 32 15.74 -7.31 0.60
N GLU A 33 15.41 -8.57 0.34
CA GLU A 33 15.62 -9.22 -0.94
C GLU A 33 14.38 -9.20 -1.83
N LEU A 34 13.20 -9.47 -1.26
CA LEU A 34 11.95 -9.54 -2.01
C LEU A 34 11.51 -8.18 -2.57
N ILE A 35 11.51 -7.14 -1.73
CA ILE A 35 10.97 -5.83 -2.14
C ILE A 35 11.77 -5.22 -3.31
N PRO A 36 13.10 -5.25 -3.33
CA PRO A 36 13.84 -4.77 -4.51
C PRO A 36 13.48 -5.50 -5.82
N ILE A 37 13.19 -6.81 -5.76
CA ILE A 37 12.72 -7.56 -6.92
C ILE A 37 11.38 -6.99 -7.41
N MET A 38 10.45 -6.76 -6.49
CA MET A 38 9.16 -6.17 -6.80
C MET A 38 9.29 -4.74 -7.32
N GLN A 39 10.20 -3.95 -6.75
CA GLN A 39 10.48 -2.58 -7.19
C GLN A 39 11.02 -2.54 -8.63
N ALA A 40 11.84 -3.51 -9.01
CA ALA A 40 12.31 -3.65 -10.38
C ALA A 40 11.15 -3.93 -11.36
N GLU A 41 10.03 -4.46 -10.86
CA GLU A 41 8.81 -4.75 -11.63
C GLU A 41 7.77 -3.62 -11.52
N GLY A 42 8.12 -2.49 -10.88
CA GLY A 42 7.26 -1.31 -10.79
C GLY A 42 6.55 -1.07 -9.47
N TYR A 43 6.77 -1.93 -8.46
CA TYR A 43 6.24 -1.73 -7.13
C TYR A 43 6.93 -0.55 -6.44
N GLN A 44 6.17 0.29 -5.75
CA GLN A 44 6.69 1.35 -4.91
C GLN A 44 6.16 1.19 -3.50
N LEU A 45 7.01 1.49 -2.53
CA LEU A 45 6.66 1.41 -1.11
C LEU A 45 6.81 2.77 -0.48
N ALA A 46 5.68 3.41 -0.17
CA ALA A 46 5.63 4.66 0.56
C ALA A 46 5.43 4.39 2.04
N PHE A 47 5.99 5.22 2.89
CA PHE A 47 5.85 5.06 4.34
C PHE A 47 5.89 6.39 5.09
N ILE A 48 5.37 6.37 6.30
CA ILE A 48 5.45 7.47 7.26
C ILE A 48 6.21 6.94 8.48
N GLU A 49 7.34 7.57 8.80
CA GLU A 49 8.11 7.18 9.98
C GLU A 49 7.34 7.47 11.27
N ALA A 50 7.47 6.58 12.24
CA ALA A 50 7.05 6.86 13.61
C ALA A 50 7.94 7.93 14.24
N GLU A 51 7.43 8.61 15.27
CA GLU A 51 8.14 9.71 15.93
C GLU A 51 9.50 9.28 16.51
N ASP A 52 9.63 8.02 16.93
CA ASP A 52 10.89 7.48 17.46
C ASP A 52 11.95 7.20 16.39
N GLY A 53 11.59 7.28 15.12
CA GLY A 53 12.49 7.03 13.98
C GLY A 53 12.96 5.57 13.84
N LYS A 54 12.38 4.64 14.60
CA LYS A 54 12.84 3.24 14.63
C LYS A 54 12.04 2.32 13.73
N ARG A 55 10.88 2.79 13.25
CA ARG A 55 9.97 1.99 12.42
C ARG A 55 9.04 2.91 11.65
N ALA A 56 8.42 2.37 10.62
CA ALA A 56 7.32 3.05 9.94
C ALA A 56 6.04 2.87 10.75
N ALA A 57 5.30 3.95 10.96
CA ALA A 57 3.98 3.91 11.56
C ALA A 57 2.94 3.35 10.59
N ALA A 58 3.11 3.61 9.30
CA ALA A 58 2.20 3.16 8.25
C ALA A 58 2.94 3.03 6.91
N ILE A 59 2.44 2.14 6.07
CA ILE A 59 2.99 1.89 4.73
C ILE A 59 1.87 1.83 3.68
N CYS A 60 2.24 2.15 2.45
CA CYS A 60 1.41 1.96 1.26
C CYS A 60 2.27 1.43 0.13
N GLY A 61 1.99 0.21 -0.32
CA GLY A 61 2.60 -0.37 -1.51
C GLY A 61 1.69 -0.17 -2.70
N TYR A 62 2.22 0.33 -3.81
CA TYR A 62 1.43 0.60 -5.00
C TYR A 62 2.26 0.44 -6.25
N ARG A 63 1.59 0.31 -7.41
CA ARG A 63 2.26 0.13 -8.69
C ARG A 63 1.49 0.78 -9.82
N TYR A 64 2.22 1.12 -10.88
CA TYR A 64 1.65 1.58 -12.13
C TYR A 64 1.10 0.41 -12.92
N LEU A 65 -0.12 0.58 -13.45
CA LEU A 65 -0.73 -0.36 -14.39
C LEU A 65 -1.39 0.43 -15.54
N GLN A 66 -1.49 -0.22 -16.68
CA GLN A 66 -2.24 0.31 -17.80
C GLN A 66 -3.16 -0.78 -18.33
N PHE A 67 -4.46 -0.58 -18.19
CA PHE A 67 -5.50 -1.49 -18.64
C PHE A 67 -6.27 -0.88 -19.80
N LEU A 68 -6.76 -1.72 -20.70
CA LEU A 68 -7.66 -1.27 -21.75
C LEU A 68 -8.92 -0.64 -21.17
N PHE A 69 -9.39 -1.17 -20.06
CA PHE A 69 -10.63 -0.76 -19.40
C PHE A 69 -10.56 0.66 -18.83
N ASN A 70 -9.53 0.98 -18.06
CA ASN A 70 -9.47 2.24 -17.30
C ASN A 70 -8.16 3.02 -17.53
N GLY A 71 -7.33 2.63 -18.49
CA GLY A 71 -6.13 3.38 -18.87
C GLY A 71 -5.01 3.30 -17.83
N ARG A 72 -4.18 4.35 -17.83
CA ARG A 72 -3.05 4.44 -16.90
C ARG A 72 -3.55 4.81 -15.51
N HIS A 73 -3.12 4.06 -14.51
CA HIS A 73 -3.57 4.26 -13.14
C HIS A 73 -2.57 3.67 -12.14
N PHE A 74 -2.73 4.02 -10.87
CA PHE A 74 -2.07 3.32 -9.78
C PHE A 74 -3.00 2.27 -9.18
N TYR A 75 -2.41 1.12 -8.86
CA TYR A 75 -3.05 0.07 -8.07
C TYR A 75 -2.35 -0.03 -6.72
N ILE A 76 -3.11 0.02 -5.64
CA ILE A 76 -2.57 -0.12 -4.28
C ILE A 76 -2.64 -1.60 -3.89
N ASP A 77 -1.47 -2.19 -3.66
CA ASP A 77 -1.32 -3.58 -3.20
C ASP A 77 -1.54 -3.68 -1.69
N ASP A 78 -0.97 -2.72 -0.95
CA ASP A 78 -0.84 -2.82 0.49
C ASP A 78 -1.08 -1.46 1.13
N LEU A 79 -1.91 -1.43 2.17
CA LEU A 79 -2.10 -0.26 3.02
C LEU A 79 -2.20 -0.76 4.46
N SER A 80 -1.25 -0.38 5.30
CA SER A 80 -1.17 -0.87 6.66
C SER A 80 -0.72 0.21 7.61
N THR A 81 -1.39 0.31 8.75
CA THR A 81 -0.98 1.16 9.88
C THR A 81 -0.77 0.26 11.09
N LEU A 82 0.34 0.43 11.78
CA LEU A 82 0.60 -0.30 13.01
C LEU A 82 -0.50 -0.02 14.05
N PRO A 83 -0.88 -1.03 14.87
CA PRO A 83 -1.97 -0.87 15.82
C PRO A 83 -1.85 0.36 16.72
N ASP A 84 -0.64 0.66 17.21
CA ASP A 84 -0.40 1.79 18.11
C ASP A 84 -0.61 3.16 17.44
N PHE A 85 -0.65 3.19 16.12
CA PHE A 85 -0.77 4.44 15.35
C PHE A 85 -2.11 4.58 14.63
N ARG A 86 -3.03 3.64 14.82
CA ARG A 86 -4.36 3.70 14.19
C ARG A 86 -5.20 4.84 14.77
N GLY A 87 -6.13 5.33 13.96
CA GLY A 87 -7.02 6.42 14.34
C GLY A 87 -6.39 7.81 14.30
N ARG A 88 -5.20 7.95 13.73
CA ARG A 88 -4.47 9.21 13.61
C ARG A 88 -4.39 9.76 12.20
N GLY A 89 -5.07 9.13 11.24
CA GLY A 89 -5.15 9.61 9.87
C GLY A 89 -4.01 9.19 8.95
N TYR A 90 -3.12 8.30 9.37
CA TYR A 90 -1.97 7.90 8.54
C TYR A 90 -2.38 7.24 7.23
N GLY A 91 -3.36 6.34 7.25
CA GLY A 91 -3.86 5.69 6.04
C GLY A 91 -4.43 6.70 5.04
N GLY A 92 -5.18 7.69 5.53
CA GLY A 92 -5.70 8.77 4.70
C GLY A 92 -4.62 9.61 4.06
N ILE A 93 -3.56 9.93 4.80
CA ILE A 93 -2.40 10.68 4.28
C ILE A 93 -1.72 9.91 3.14
N LEU A 94 -1.54 8.60 3.32
CA LEU A 94 -0.92 7.75 2.29
C LEU A 94 -1.81 7.65 1.03
N LEU A 95 -3.12 7.50 1.20
CA LEU A 95 -4.05 7.49 0.07
C LEU A 95 -4.01 8.82 -0.68
N ASP A 96 -3.99 9.94 0.03
CA ASP A 96 -3.90 11.28 -0.57
C ASP A 96 -2.59 11.44 -1.33
N PHE A 97 -1.49 10.91 -0.80
CA PHE A 97 -0.19 10.93 -1.47
C PHE A 97 -0.25 10.22 -2.83
N VAL A 98 -0.78 9.00 -2.86
CA VAL A 98 -0.89 8.21 -4.09
C VAL A 98 -1.84 8.90 -5.09
N ALA A 99 -2.96 9.42 -4.60
CA ALA A 99 -3.92 10.14 -5.44
C ALA A 99 -3.30 11.40 -6.06
N GLN A 100 -2.49 12.14 -5.29
CA GLN A 100 -1.81 13.33 -5.79
C GLN A 100 -0.76 12.98 -6.85
N GLU A 101 0.00 11.92 -6.63
CA GLU A 101 0.94 11.41 -7.63
C GLU A 101 0.22 11.03 -8.94
N ALA A 102 -0.92 10.37 -8.83
CA ALA A 102 -1.74 10.00 -9.99
C ALA A 102 -2.20 11.24 -10.77
N ARG A 103 -2.68 12.27 -10.06
CA ARG A 103 -3.12 13.53 -10.68
C ARG A 103 -1.98 14.22 -11.42
N GLN A 104 -0.80 14.30 -10.79
CA GLN A 104 0.36 14.94 -11.40
C GLN A 104 0.83 14.24 -12.67
N ARG A 105 0.64 12.92 -12.76
CA ARG A 105 0.99 12.13 -13.95
C ARG A 105 -0.13 12.09 -14.99
N GLY A 106 -1.29 12.69 -14.72
CA GLY A 106 -2.44 12.63 -15.61
C GLY A 106 -3.10 11.25 -15.69
N PHE A 107 -2.98 10.45 -14.63
CA PHE A 107 -3.60 9.12 -14.57
C PHE A 107 -5.10 9.25 -14.33
N THR A 108 -5.85 8.23 -14.77
CA THR A 108 -7.31 8.26 -14.74
C THR A 108 -7.90 7.94 -13.38
N CYS A 109 -7.22 7.10 -12.59
CA CYS A 109 -7.74 6.65 -11.29
C CYS A 109 -6.66 6.00 -10.43
N VAL A 110 -7.03 5.73 -9.19
CA VAL A 110 -6.33 4.85 -8.26
C VAL A 110 -7.30 3.74 -7.89
N THR A 111 -6.85 2.50 -7.96
CA THR A 111 -7.67 1.33 -7.65
C THR A 111 -7.03 0.48 -6.56
N LEU A 112 -7.83 -0.32 -5.90
CA LEU A 112 -7.38 -1.31 -4.93
C LEU A 112 -8.41 -2.41 -4.79
N ASP A 113 -7.99 -3.52 -4.20
CA ASP A 113 -8.87 -4.59 -3.75
C ASP A 113 -8.76 -4.70 -2.23
N SER A 114 -9.88 -4.96 -1.57
CA SER A 114 -9.92 -5.10 -0.11
C SER A 114 -10.80 -6.29 0.26
N GLY A 115 -10.32 -7.13 1.17
CA GLY A 115 -11.11 -8.25 1.67
C GLY A 115 -12.45 -7.78 2.23
N HIS A 116 -13.51 -8.53 1.96
CA HIS A 116 -14.87 -8.16 2.35
C HIS A 116 -15.06 -7.99 3.87
N GLN A 117 -14.17 -8.60 4.68
CA GLN A 117 -14.22 -8.53 6.14
C GLN A 117 -13.52 -7.29 6.74
N ARG A 118 -12.83 -6.49 5.91
CA ARG A 118 -12.03 -5.34 6.37
C ARG A 118 -12.87 -4.06 6.43
N PHE A 119 -13.86 -4.04 7.31
CA PHE A 119 -14.85 -2.97 7.36
C PHE A 119 -14.28 -1.59 7.67
N ALA A 120 -13.30 -1.50 8.56
CA ALA A 120 -12.68 -0.21 8.89
C ALA A 120 -11.94 0.38 7.69
N ALA A 121 -11.24 -0.47 6.92
CA ALA A 121 -10.57 -0.04 5.69
C ALA A 121 -11.60 0.42 4.64
N HIS A 122 -12.70 -0.29 4.49
CA HIS A 122 -13.78 0.09 3.57
C HIS A 122 -14.33 1.49 3.90
N ARG A 123 -14.55 1.79 5.18
CA ARG A 123 -15.01 3.12 5.58
C ARG A 123 -14.01 4.21 5.18
N LEU A 124 -12.71 3.95 5.38
CA LEU A 124 -11.66 4.88 4.96
C LEU A 124 -11.71 5.13 3.45
N TYR A 125 -11.79 4.07 2.66
CA TYR A 125 -11.83 4.21 1.19
C TYR A 125 -13.05 4.98 0.72
N LEU A 126 -14.24 4.64 1.23
CA LEU A 126 -15.47 5.32 0.87
C LEU A 126 -15.43 6.80 1.28
N ASN A 127 -14.87 7.11 2.45
CA ASN A 127 -14.71 8.50 2.90
C ASN A 127 -13.73 9.28 2.04
N LYS A 128 -12.78 8.62 1.40
CA LYS A 128 -11.83 9.26 0.45
C LYS A 128 -12.38 9.36 -0.97
N GLY A 129 -13.60 8.90 -1.21
CA GLY A 129 -14.26 8.99 -2.51
C GLY A 129 -14.09 7.78 -3.42
N PHE A 130 -13.52 6.69 -2.91
CA PHE A 130 -13.51 5.43 -3.66
C PHE A 130 -14.93 4.87 -3.75
N THR A 131 -15.21 4.14 -4.82
CA THR A 131 -16.46 3.42 -5.00
C THR A 131 -16.18 1.93 -5.14
N ILE A 132 -17.13 1.11 -4.75
CA ILE A 132 -17.05 -0.34 -4.99
C ILE A 132 -17.49 -0.58 -6.44
N SER A 133 -16.51 -0.80 -7.33
CA SER A 133 -16.75 -0.78 -8.78
C SER A 133 -16.76 -2.16 -9.43
N SER A 134 -16.23 -3.19 -8.76
CA SER A 134 -16.11 -4.53 -9.34
C SER A 134 -15.93 -5.59 -8.27
N HIS A 135 -16.04 -6.86 -8.70
CA HIS A 135 -15.71 -8.01 -7.88
C HIS A 135 -14.38 -8.59 -8.35
N HIS A 136 -13.53 -8.96 -7.41
CA HIS A 136 -12.25 -9.61 -7.66
C HIS A 136 -12.43 -11.14 -7.62
N PHE A 137 -12.04 -11.83 -8.68
CA PHE A 137 -12.11 -13.29 -8.76
C PHE A 137 -10.70 -13.87 -8.75
N THR A 138 -10.49 -14.91 -7.95
CA THR A 138 -9.18 -15.57 -7.84
C THR A 138 -9.33 -17.07 -8.09
N LEU A 139 -8.57 -17.60 -9.05
CA LEU A 139 -8.36 -19.04 -9.21
C LEU A 139 -6.99 -19.37 -8.65
N LYS A 140 -6.94 -20.11 -7.55
CA LYS A 140 -5.66 -20.53 -6.97
C LYS A 140 -5.06 -21.65 -7.80
N ILE A 141 -3.82 -21.46 -8.21
CA ILE A 141 -3.03 -22.47 -8.93
C ILE A 141 -2.20 -23.27 -7.93
N ASN A 142 -1.56 -22.55 -7.00
CA ASN A 142 -0.80 -23.17 -5.90
C ASN A 142 -1.16 -22.45 -4.59
N ASP A 143 -0.95 -23.11 -3.45
CA ASP A 143 -1.08 -22.46 -2.15
C ASP A 143 0.10 -21.51 -1.91
N LEU A 144 -0.20 -20.37 -1.30
CA LEU A 144 0.84 -19.42 -0.87
C LEU A 144 1.41 -19.83 0.49
#